data_db3b945313f8301332e3a26a6e7b0b8b
#
_entry.id   db3b945313f8301332e3a26a6e7b0b8b
#
_cell.length_a   1.000
_cell.length_b   1.000
_cell.length_c   1.000
_cell.angle_alpha   90.00
_cell.angle_beta   90.00
_cell.angle_gamma   90.00
#
_symmetry.space_group_name_H-M   'P 1'
#
loop_
_entity.id
_entity.type
_entity.pdbx_description
1 polymer ?
#
loop_
_entity_poly.entity_id
_entity_poly.type
_entity_poly.pdbx_seq_one_letter_code
_entity_poly.pdbx_strand_id
1 'polypeptide(L)'
;MAKYVMALDAGTTSNRCILFNEKGEICSMAQKEFRQFFPNPGWVEHDANEIWSSMLGVSVEAMNMIGAAASDIAAIGITNQRETSIVWNKETGEPIYNAIVWQCRRTSDIADGLKKKGLEEVYRKKTGLIIDAYFSATKIKWILDNVKGARELANEGKLLFGTVETWLIWRFTKGAVHVTDYSNASRTMLFNINDLCWDKEILQELDIPESMLPTPVPSSQIYGYTDPSFLGDEIPIAGAAGDQQAALFGQTCFHAGEAKNTYGTGCFLLMNTGEKPVFSKNGLVTTIAWGLDGKVNYALEGSIFVAGAAIQWLRDNMRLIDSSADSEYMAKKVHGTHGCYVVPAFTGLGAPHWDQYARGTIVGITRGTNKNHIIRATLESIDLQVCDVIDAMRADAGVELKSLKVDGGASANNFLMQFQADMINAPVKRPSCIETTAMGAAYLAGLAVGYWKSKEDVIKNQSIDQIFSPQMSEEERQTKRKGWNKAVKYAYGWAKDEPEEEEE
;
A
#
# COMPACT_ATOMS: atom_id res chain seq x y z
N MET A 1 33.89 5.82 -5.61
CA MET A 1 32.53 6.36 -5.40
C MET A 1 31.59 5.17 -5.36
N ALA A 2 30.63 5.16 -4.44
CA ALA A 2 29.59 4.13 -4.40
C ALA A 2 28.85 4.09 -5.74
N LYS A 3 28.49 2.88 -6.19
CA LYS A 3 27.92 2.63 -7.52
C LYS A 3 26.42 2.42 -7.50
N TYR A 4 25.88 2.03 -6.34
CA TYR A 4 24.50 1.59 -6.22
C TYR A 4 23.81 2.18 -4.99
N VAL A 5 22.49 2.29 -5.06
CA VAL A 5 21.61 2.42 -3.91
C VAL A 5 20.84 1.11 -3.76
N MET A 6 20.78 0.59 -2.56
CA MET A 6 20.07 -0.64 -2.22
C MET A 6 18.66 -0.31 -1.76
N ALA A 7 17.65 -0.89 -2.39
CA ALA A 7 16.26 -0.85 -1.96
C ALA A 7 15.86 -2.19 -1.35
N LEU A 8 15.31 -2.16 -0.15
CA LEU A 8 14.74 -3.30 0.55
C LEU A 8 13.21 -3.14 0.54
N ASP A 9 12.52 -4.04 -0.15
CA ASP A 9 11.06 -4.05 -0.28
C ASP A 9 10.50 -5.23 0.50
N ALA A 10 9.96 -4.95 1.67
CA ALA A 10 9.32 -5.91 2.55
C ALA A 10 7.82 -6.00 2.25
N GLY A 11 7.45 -6.75 1.23
CA GLY A 11 6.06 -6.93 0.80
C GLY A 11 5.26 -7.85 1.72
N THR A 12 3.99 -8.04 1.40
CA THR A 12 3.10 -8.90 2.22
C THR A 12 3.44 -10.39 2.10
N THR A 13 3.91 -10.84 0.95
CA THR A 13 4.16 -12.26 0.69
C THR A 13 5.63 -12.60 0.47
N SER A 14 6.46 -11.60 0.22
CA SER A 14 7.87 -11.80 -0.11
C SER A 14 8.70 -10.57 0.25
N ASN A 15 9.97 -10.81 0.52
CA ASN A 15 10.99 -9.77 0.62
C ASN A 15 11.80 -9.70 -0.67
N ARG A 16 12.20 -8.48 -1.03
CA ARG A 16 12.94 -8.20 -2.25
C ARG A 16 14.08 -7.22 -1.95
N CYS A 17 15.24 -7.45 -2.55
CA CYS A 17 16.36 -6.51 -2.58
C CYS A 17 16.68 -6.15 -4.01
N ILE A 18 16.76 -4.85 -4.32
CA ILE A 18 17.09 -4.35 -5.65
C ILE A 18 18.24 -3.34 -5.54
N LEU A 19 19.24 -3.49 -6.40
CA LEU A 19 20.35 -2.55 -6.53
C LEU A 19 20.12 -1.66 -7.76
N PHE A 20 20.01 -0.35 -7.53
CA PHE A 20 19.83 0.65 -8.57
C PHE A 20 21.13 1.44 -8.80
N ASN A 21 21.47 1.72 -10.07
CA ASN A 21 22.57 2.63 -10.42
C ASN A 21 22.09 4.10 -10.44
N GLU A 22 23.00 5.02 -10.74
CA GLU A 22 22.73 6.47 -10.78
C GLU A 22 21.63 6.84 -11.80
N LYS A 23 21.46 6.04 -12.85
CA LYS A 23 20.39 6.24 -13.85
C LYS A 23 19.04 5.67 -13.44
N GLY A 24 18.92 5.05 -12.25
CA GLY A 24 17.71 4.37 -11.81
C GLY A 24 17.47 3.01 -12.50
N GLU A 25 18.51 2.44 -13.14
CA GLU A 25 18.42 1.12 -13.77
C GLU A 25 18.64 0.02 -12.74
N ILE A 26 17.88 -1.07 -12.85
CA ILE A 26 18.04 -2.26 -12.01
C ILE A 26 19.31 -3.00 -12.45
N CYS A 27 20.28 -3.11 -11.54
CA CYS A 27 21.53 -3.83 -11.77
C CYS A 27 21.50 -5.25 -11.22
N SER A 28 20.80 -5.45 -10.12
CA SER A 28 20.58 -6.76 -9.50
C SER A 28 19.27 -6.79 -8.73
N MET A 29 18.65 -7.97 -8.64
CA MET A 29 17.44 -8.18 -7.87
C MET A 29 17.40 -9.61 -7.35
N ALA A 30 17.13 -9.77 -6.04
CA ALA A 30 16.84 -11.03 -5.39
C ALA A 30 15.51 -10.94 -4.64
N GLN A 31 14.77 -12.04 -4.62
CA GLN A 31 13.46 -12.11 -3.96
C GLN A 31 13.29 -13.44 -3.28
N LYS A 32 12.63 -13.44 -2.11
CA LYS A 32 12.28 -14.65 -1.39
C LYS A 32 10.91 -14.51 -0.73
N GLU A 33 10.04 -15.49 -0.97
CA GLU A 33 8.78 -15.63 -0.27
C GLU A 33 9.00 -16.09 1.17
N PHE A 34 8.06 -15.76 2.07
CA PHE A 34 8.01 -16.23 3.44
C PHE A 34 6.60 -16.71 3.80
N ARG A 35 6.50 -17.48 4.88
CA ARG A 35 5.25 -18.14 5.25
C ARG A 35 4.20 -17.17 5.75
N GLN A 36 2.97 -17.44 5.35
CA GLN A 36 1.76 -16.79 5.84
C GLN A 36 1.07 -17.74 6.83
N PHE A 37 0.62 -17.22 7.98
CA PHE A 37 -0.10 -18.01 8.98
C PHE A 37 -1.54 -17.52 9.08
N PHE A 38 -2.48 -18.46 9.10
CA PHE A 38 -3.93 -18.21 9.19
C PHE A 38 -4.50 -19.02 10.37
N PRO A 39 -4.18 -18.66 11.63
CA PRO A 39 -4.51 -19.48 12.80
C PRO A 39 -6.01 -19.60 13.09
N ASN A 40 -6.81 -18.61 12.67
CA ASN A 40 -8.25 -18.61 12.78
C ASN A 40 -8.88 -17.91 11.55
N PRO A 41 -10.18 -18.08 11.26
CA PRO A 41 -10.85 -17.33 10.20
C PRO A 41 -10.63 -15.83 10.34
N GLY A 42 -10.21 -15.16 9.25
CA GLY A 42 -9.92 -13.73 9.23
C GLY A 42 -8.65 -13.30 9.97
N TRP A 43 -7.87 -14.23 10.53
CA TRP A 43 -6.58 -13.93 11.15
C TRP A 43 -5.42 -14.13 10.18
N VAL A 44 -4.49 -13.18 10.15
CA VAL A 44 -3.31 -13.26 9.30
C VAL A 44 -2.09 -12.83 10.12
N GLU A 45 -1.06 -13.67 10.10
CA GLU A 45 0.18 -13.45 10.87
C GLU A 45 1.42 -13.76 10.02
N HIS A 46 2.52 -13.09 10.36
CA HIS A 46 3.86 -13.39 9.85
C HIS A 46 4.84 -13.63 11.00
N ASP A 47 5.84 -14.44 10.77
CA ASP A 47 7.01 -14.54 11.65
C ASP A 47 7.97 -13.38 11.36
N ALA A 48 8.14 -12.48 12.35
CA ALA A 48 9.01 -11.33 12.20
C ALA A 48 10.50 -11.72 12.04
N ASN A 49 10.92 -12.84 12.59
CA ASN A 49 12.27 -13.37 12.41
C ASN A 49 12.46 -13.94 11.00
N GLU A 50 11.42 -14.54 10.40
CA GLU A 50 11.46 -15.00 9.01
C GLU A 50 11.51 -13.79 8.04
N ILE A 51 10.77 -12.70 8.32
CA ILE A 51 10.89 -11.44 7.56
C ILE A 51 12.33 -10.93 7.63
N TRP A 52 12.93 -10.86 8.81
CA TRP A 52 14.32 -10.41 8.99
C TRP A 52 15.32 -11.30 8.24
N SER A 53 15.27 -12.61 8.48
CA SER A 53 16.26 -13.54 7.92
C SER A 53 16.19 -13.63 6.40
N SER A 54 14.99 -13.60 5.84
CA SER A 54 14.80 -13.58 4.39
C SER A 54 15.23 -12.24 3.77
N MET A 55 14.98 -11.10 4.44
CA MET A 55 15.45 -9.80 3.97
C MET A 55 16.98 -9.72 3.95
N LEU A 56 17.64 -10.14 5.01
CA LEU A 56 19.10 -10.23 5.03
C LEU A 56 19.63 -11.17 3.94
N GLY A 57 18.98 -12.32 3.75
CA GLY A 57 19.36 -13.29 2.71
C GLY A 57 19.31 -12.69 1.31
N VAL A 58 18.20 -12.04 0.93
CA VAL A 58 18.08 -11.42 -0.41
C VAL A 58 19.01 -10.21 -0.58
N SER A 59 19.35 -9.51 0.52
CA SER A 59 20.33 -8.41 0.46
C SER A 59 21.71 -8.91 0.08
N VAL A 60 22.18 -9.97 0.74
CA VAL A 60 23.45 -10.62 0.45
C VAL A 60 23.45 -11.24 -0.96
N GLU A 61 22.35 -11.89 -1.35
CA GLU A 61 22.21 -12.51 -2.66
C GLU A 61 22.29 -11.48 -3.79
N ALA A 62 21.55 -10.37 -3.68
CA ALA A 62 21.56 -9.31 -4.69
C ALA A 62 22.96 -8.69 -4.87
N MET A 63 23.72 -8.49 -3.77
CA MET A 63 25.10 -8.02 -3.85
C MET A 63 25.99 -9.04 -4.54
N ASN A 64 25.88 -10.32 -4.18
CA ASN A 64 26.72 -11.39 -4.73
C ASN A 64 26.49 -11.62 -6.23
N MET A 65 25.27 -11.47 -6.73
CA MET A 65 24.92 -11.66 -8.14
C MET A 65 25.75 -10.78 -9.08
N ILE A 66 26.17 -9.60 -8.63
CA ILE A 66 26.96 -8.65 -9.42
C ILE A 66 28.36 -8.39 -8.81
N GLY A 67 28.74 -9.13 -7.77
CA GLY A 67 30.03 -8.96 -7.09
C GLY A 67 30.20 -7.60 -6.40
N ALA A 68 29.10 -6.98 -5.96
CA ALA A 68 29.14 -5.71 -5.24
C ALA A 68 29.66 -5.89 -3.81
N ALA A 69 30.62 -5.06 -3.40
CA ALA A 69 31.04 -4.93 -2.02
C ALA A 69 30.15 -3.92 -1.25
N ALA A 70 30.15 -3.94 0.07
CA ALA A 70 29.44 -2.96 0.88
C ALA A 70 29.84 -1.51 0.54
N SER A 71 31.13 -1.27 0.26
CA SER A 71 31.65 0.04 -0.18
C SER A 71 31.12 0.53 -1.54
N ASP A 72 30.51 -0.35 -2.35
CA ASP A 72 29.84 0.02 -3.59
C ASP A 72 28.40 0.52 -3.34
N ILE A 73 27.84 0.33 -2.13
CA ILE A 73 26.48 0.75 -1.77
C ILE A 73 26.52 2.12 -1.10
N ALA A 74 25.85 3.10 -1.70
CA ALA A 74 25.79 4.47 -1.20
C ALA A 74 24.88 4.58 0.04
N ALA A 75 23.71 3.92 0.00
CA ALA A 75 22.73 3.92 1.05
C ALA A 75 21.73 2.77 0.88
N ILE A 76 21.02 2.48 1.96
CA ILE A 76 19.87 1.58 1.99
C ILE A 76 18.59 2.39 2.15
N GLY A 77 17.60 2.15 1.27
CA GLY A 77 16.21 2.58 1.42
C GLY A 77 15.31 1.39 1.70
N ILE A 78 14.38 1.56 2.63
CA ILE A 78 13.44 0.50 3.05
C ILE A 78 12.02 0.91 2.72
N THR A 79 11.29 0.01 2.08
CA THR A 79 9.84 0.13 1.91
C THR A 79 9.17 -1.16 2.40
N ASN A 80 7.92 -1.06 2.82
CA ASN A 80 7.28 -2.17 3.53
C ASN A 80 5.77 -2.19 3.35
N GLN A 81 5.19 -3.37 3.49
CA GLN A 81 3.78 -3.52 3.81
C GLN A 81 3.45 -2.69 5.05
N ARG A 82 2.48 -1.79 4.93
CA ARG A 82 2.13 -0.86 6.02
C ARG A 82 1.29 -1.55 7.10
N GLU A 83 1.09 -0.89 8.22
CA GLU A 83 0.20 -1.23 9.34
C GLU A 83 0.52 -2.57 10.05
N THR A 84 1.24 -3.48 9.43
CA THR A 84 1.65 -4.75 10.05
C THR A 84 2.46 -4.47 11.31
N SER A 85 1.99 -5.01 12.44
CA SER A 85 2.45 -4.62 13.77
C SER A 85 3.33 -5.70 14.39
N ILE A 86 4.52 -5.31 14.81
CA ILE A 86 5.50 -6.16 15.48
C ILE A 86 5.77 -5.59 16.87
N VAL A 87 5.73 -6.44 17.90
CA VAL A 87 6.10 -6.07 19.28
C VAL A 87 7.18 -7.04 19.75
N TRP A 88 8.27 -6.51 20.25
CA TRP A 88 9.41 -7.31 20.69
C TRP A 88 10.00 -6.81 22.01
N ASN A 89 10.70 -7.69 22.70
CA ASN A 89 11.44 -7.34 23.91
C ASN A 89 12.79 -6.71 23.51
N LYS A 90 13.05 -5.48 23.93
CA LYS A 90 14.26 -4.72 23.57
C LYS A 90 15.57 -5.32 24.14
N GLU A 91 15.48 -6.09 25.25
CA GLU A 91 16.64 -6.69 25.89
C GLU A 91 17.07 -7.99 25.21
N THR A 92 16.09 -8.80 24.76
CA THR A 92 16.35 -10.09 24.10
C THR A 92 16.39 -9.99 22.60
N GLY A 93 15.74 -8.97 22.01
CA GLY A 93 15.55 -8.83 20.59
C GLY A 93 14.49 -9.77 19.99
N GLU A 94 13.74 -10.49 20.82
CA GLU A 94 12.78 -11.48 20.37
C GLU A 94 11.36 -10.90 20.32
N PRO A 95 10.63 -11.12 19.19
CA PRO A 95 9.20 -10.82 19.11
C PRO A 95 8.43 -11.59 20.19
N ILE A 96 7.51 -10.92 20.89
CA ILE A 96 6.69 -11.56 21.92
C ILE A 96 5.48 -12.29 21.34
N TYR A 97 5.16 -11.99 20.08
CA TYR A 97 4.08 -12.58 19.30
C TYR A 97 4.41 -12.46 17.79
N ASN A 98 3.76 -13.25 16.95
CA ASN A 98 3.84 -13.08 15.50
C ASN A 98 3.40 -11.68 15.08
N ALA A 99 3.97 -11.15 14.01
CA ALA A 99 3.52 -9.91 13.41
C ALA A 99 2.04 -10.03 12.99
N ILE A 100 1.17 -9.13 13.49
CA ILE A 100 -0.24 -9.11 13.08
C ILE A 100 -0.33 -8.28 11.79
N VAL A 101 -0.72 -8.94 10.71
CA VAL A 101 -0.72 -8.37 9.35
C VAL A 101 -1.86 -7.38 9.17
N TRP A 102 -1.67 -6.40 8.29
CA TRP A 102 -2.66 -5.38 7.94
C TRP A 102 -4.03 -5.95 7.52
N GLN A 103 -4.05 -7.13 6.90
CA GLN A 103 -5.26 -7.84 6.47
C GLN A 103 -6.05 -8.47 7.62
N CYS A 104 -5.44 -8.62 8.79
CA CYS A 104 -6.01 -9.36 9.92
C CYS A 104 -7.21 -8.64 10.52
N ARG A 105 -8.34 -9.35 10.68
CA ARG A 105 -9.59 -8.78 11.20
C ARG A 105 -9.87 -9.07 12.69
N ARG A 106 -8.93 -9.74 13.41
CA ARG A 106 -9.11 -10.12 14.83
C ARG A 106 -9.43 -8.97 15.77
N THR A 107 -9.10 -7.74 15.38
CA THR A 107 -9.28 -6.54 16.20
C THR A 107 -10.51 -5.72 15.81
N SER A 108 -11.42 -6.29 15.02
CA SER A 108 -12.65 -5.61 14.59
C SER A 108 -13.51 -5.17 15.79
N ASP A 109 -13.62 -6.00 16.83
CA ASP A 109 -14.37 -5.66 18.04
C ASP A 109 -13.79 -4.45 18.79
N ILE A 110 -12.46 -4.31 18.81
CA ILE A 110 -11.79 -3.13 19.39
C ILE A 110 -12.15 -1.88 18.57
N ALA A 111 -12.08 -1.97 17.24
CA ALA A 111 -12.46 -0.87 16.36
C ALA A 111 -13.93 -0.48 16.54
N ASP A 112 -14.83 -1.44 16.60
CA ASP A 112 -16.27 -1.21 16.83
C ASP A 112 -16.55 -0.62 18.22
N GLY A 113 -15.77 -1.02 19.23
CA GLY A 113 -15.82 -0.42 20.57
C GLY A 113 -15.48 1.08 20.55
N LEU A 114 -14.46 1.49 19.79
CA LEU A 114 -14.09 2.90 19.63
C LEU A 114 -15.19 3.68 18.88
N LYS A 115 -15.76 3.12 17.82
CA LYS A 115 -16.90 3.73 17.10
C LYS A 115 -18.11 3.91 17.99
N LYS A 116 -18.47 2.91 18.79
CA LYS A 116 -19.58 3.00 19.78
C LYS A 116 -19.38 4.10 20.81
N LYS A 117 -18.14 4.47 21.12
CA LYS A 117 -17.79 5.63 21.96
C LYS A 117 -17.90 6.98 21.22
N GLY A 118 -18.19 6.99 19.92
CA GLY A 118 -18.32 8.21 19.12
C GLY A 118 -16.98 8.88 18.77
N LEU A 119 -15.88 8.12 18.75
CA LEU A 119 -14.53 8.67 18.57
C LEU A 119 -14.12 8.87 17.10
N GLU A 120 -14.96 8.54 16.14
CA GLU A 120 -14.62 8.57 14.69
C GLU A 120 -14.13 9.94 14.23
N GLU A 121 -14.80 11.01 14.64
CA GLU A 121 -14.44 12.38 14.25
C GLU A 121 -13.09 12.81 14.88
N VAL A 122 -12.82 12.39 16.12
CA VAL A 122 -11.56 12.67 16.83
C VAL A 122 -10.40 12.02 16.09
N TYR A 123 -10.51 10.71 15.79
CA TYR A 123 -9.48 9.98 15.05
C TYR A 123 -9.27 10.56 13.66
N ARG A 124 -10.34 10.84 12.93
CA ARG A 124 -10.25 11.44 11.59
C ARG A 124 -9.50 12.77 11.59
N LYS A 125 -9.80 13.67 12.50
CA LYS A 125 -9.14 14.99 12.61
C LYS A 125 -7.67 14.90 12.98
N LYS A 126 -7.30 13.96 13.86
CA LYS A 126 -5.94 13.82 14.37
C LYS A 126 -5.07 12.99 13.45
N THR A 127 -5.58 11.86 12.97
CA THR A 127 -4.79 10.86 12.24
C THR A 127 -5.05 10.85 10.74
N GLY A 128 -6.14 11.47 10.25
CA GLY A 128 -6.58 11.40 8.87
C GLY A 128 -7.28 10.07 8.50
N LEU A 129 -7.37 9.13 9.45
CA LEU A 129 -7.84 7.77 9.22
C LEU A 129 -9.26 7.56 9.73
N ILE A 130 -9.90 6.52 9.22
CA ILE A 130 -11.10 5.95 9.82
C ILE A 130 -10.72 4.96 10.93
N ILE A 131 -11.62 4.70 11.86
CA ILE A 131 -11.40 3.63 12.86
C ILE A 131 -11.67 2.29 12.19
N ASP A 132 -10.64 1.47 12.02
CA ASP A 132 -10.71 0.13 11.42
C ASP A 132 -9.60 -0.79 11.93
N ALA A 133 -9.86 -2.09 11.95
CA ALA A 133 -8.88 -3.13 12.28
C ALA A 133 -7.67 -3.17 11.32
N TYR A 134 -7.76 -2.51 10.19
CA TYR A 134 -6.68 -2.35 9.20
C TYR A 134 -5.43 -1.71 9.81
N PHE A 135 -5.59 -0.68 10.64
CA PHE A 135 -4.50 0.13 11.18
C PHE A 135 -3.84 -0.50 12.41
N SER A 136 -2.62 -0.04 12.77
CA SER A 136 -1.78 -0.70 13.78
C SER A 136 -2.30 -0.62 15.22
N ALA A 137 -2.94 0.47 15.60
CA ALA A 137 -3.32 0.78 16.99
C ALA A 137 -4.10 -0.36 17.68
N THR A 138 -5.12 -0.89 17.00
CA THR A 138 -5.95 -1.98 17.54
C THR A 138 -5.16 -3.28 17.69
N LYS A 139 -4.17 -3.54 16.82
CA LYS A 139 -3.29 -4.71 16.87
C LYS A 139 -2.34 -4.65 18.06
N ILE A 140 -1.76 -3.46 18.31
CA ILE A 140 -0.90 -3.24 19.49
C ILE A 140 -1.71 -3.48 20.76
N LYS A 141 -2.89 -2.86 20.87
CA LYS A 141 -3.78 -3.07 22.00
C LYS A 141 -4.11 -4.54 22.19
N TRP A 142 -4.45 -5.25 21.13
CA TRP A 142 -4.75 -6.68 21.18
C TRP A 142 -3.58 -7.49 21.73
N ILE A 143 -2.34 -7.23 21.27
CA ILE A 143 -1.14 -7.92 21.76
C ILE A 143 -0.97 -7.67 23.27
N LEU A 144 -1.07 -6.41 23.70
CA LEU A 144 -0.91 -6.05 25.11
C LEU A 144 -1.96 -6.69 26.02
N ASP A 145 -3.19 -6.87 25.52
CA ASP A 145 -4.31 -7.40 26.30
C ASP A 145 -4.39 -8.95 26.27
N ASN A 146 -3.86 -9.61 25.23
CA ASN A 146 -4.06 -11.05 25.02
C ASN A 146 -2.79 -11.88 25.13
N VAL A 147 -1.59 -11.30 24.97
CA VAL A 147 -0.34 -12.03 25.10
C VAL A 147 0.11 -12.00 26.57
N LYS A 148 0.28 -13.19 27.15
CA LYS A 148 0.62 -13.32 28.58
C LYS A 148 1.91 -12.58 28.93
N GLY A 149 1.86 -11.70 29.92
CA GLY A 149 2.98 -10.88 30.40
C GLY A 149 3.32 -9.67 29.54
N ALA A 150 2.63 -9.46 28.42
CA ALA A 150 2.91 -8.33 27.52
C ALA A 150 2.65 -6.98 28.20
N ARG A 151 1.54 -6.87 28.91
CA ARG A 151 1.15 -5.63 29.60
C ARG A 151 2.17 -5.23 30.67
N GLU A 152 2.61 -6.19 31.47
CA GLU A 152 3.62 -5.99 32.51
C GLU A 152 4.95 -5.54 31.89
N LEU A 153 5.45 -6.23 30.87
CA LEU A 153 6.68 -5.87 30.17
C LEU A 153 6.60 -4.49 29.50
N ALA A 154 5.44 -4.11 28.96
CA ALA A 154 5.21 -2.79 28.38
C ALA A 154 5.29 -1.69 29.46
N ASN A 155 4.64 -1.90 30.60
CA ASN A 155 4.66 -0.96 31.73
C ASN A 155 6.07 -0.82 32.36
N GLU A 156 6.87 -1.89 32.32
CA GLU A 156 8.28 -1.86 32.71
C GLU A 156 9.19 -1.20 31.65
N GLY A 157 8.64 -0.77 30.52
CA GLY A 157 9.39 -0.17 29.42
C GLY A 157 10.34 -1.14 28.70
N LYS A 158 10.07 -2.44 28.73
CA LYS A 158 10.88 -3.50 28.11
C LYS A 158 10.45 -3.86 26.70
N LEU A 159 9.26 -3.43 26.26
CA LEU A 159 8.79 -3.70 24.92
C LEU A 159 9.02 -2.53 23.98
N LEU A 160 9.27 -2.87 22.72
CA LEU A 160 9.27 -1.96 21.59
C LEU A 160 8.21 -2.40 20.59
N PHE A 161 7.62 -1.42 19.91
CA PHE A 161 6.72 -1.60 18.78
C PHE A 161 7.37 -1.05 17.51
N GLY A 162 7.06 -1.65 16.39
CA GLY A 162 7.35 -1.10 15.07
C GLY A 162 6.46 -1.69 13.99
N THR A 163 6.34 -0.96 12.91
CA THR A 163 5.98 -1.50 11.62
C THR A 163 7.20 -2.20 11.01
N VAL A 164 7.05 -2.83 9.85
CA VAL A 164 8.10 -3.73 9.33
C VAL A 164 9.42 -2.99 9.07
N GLU A 165 9.38 -1.75 8.58
CA GLU A 165 10.60 -0.95 8.37
C GLU A 165 11.33 -0.65 9.70
N THR A 166 10.59 -0.32 10.76
CA THR A 166 11.16 -0.07 12.08
C THR A 166 11.89 -1.31 12.61
N TRP A 167 11.24 -2.49 12.45
CA TRP A 167 11.84 -3.77 12.81
C TRP A 167 13.14 -4.02 12.02
N LEU A 168 13.12 -3.81 10.70
CA LEU A 168 14.31 -4.00 9.87
C LEU A 168 15.42 -3.02 10.21
N ILE A 169 15.12 -1.73 10.42
CA ILE A 169 16.12 -0.72 10.87
C ILE A 169 16.74 -1.15 12.20
N TRP A 170 15.90 -1.54 13.17
CA TRP A 170 16.35 -1.97 14.48
C TRP A 170 17.26 -3.22 14.39
N ARG A 171 16.89 -4.20 13.53
CA ARG A 171 17.70 -5.40 13.31
C ARG A 171 19.02 -5.10 12.62
N PHE A 172 19.02 -4.34 11.52
CA PHE A 172 20.24 -3.98 10.79
C PHE A 172 21.22 -3.14 11.62
N THR A 173 20.74 -2.37 12.57
CA THR A 173 21.56 -1.56 13.49
C THR A 173 21.86 -2.26 14.81
N LYS A 174 21.58 -3.56 14.94
CA LYS A 174 21.72 -4.34 16.20
C LYS A 174 21.11 -3.66 17.42
N GLY A 175 19.95 -3.06 17.26
CA GLY A 175 19.20 -2.43 18.34
C GLY A 175 19.60 -0.99 18.66
N ALA A 176 20.52 -0.40 17.90
CA ALA A 176 20.98 0.98 18.16
C ALA A 176 19.96 2.04 17.75
N VAL A 177 19.09 1.76 16.77
CA VAL A 177 18.15 2.74 16.22
C VAL A 177 16.72 2.20 16.25
N HIS A 178 15.81 2.96 16.88
CA HIS A 178 14.38 2.68 16.96
C HIS A 178 13.59 3.86 16.44
N VAL A 179 13.35 3.89 15.13
CA VAL A 179 12.65 4.97 14.42
C VAL A 179 11.60 4.41 13.48
N THR A 180 10.63 5.23 13.12
CA THR A 180 9.67 5.02 12.03
C THR A 180 9.59 6.29 11.20
N ASP A 181 9.39 6.17 9.88
CA ASP A 181 9.18 7.36 9.07
C ASP A 181 7.75 7.90 9.20
N TYR A 182 7.56 9.18 8.87
CA TYR A 182 6.25 9.83 8.99
C TYR A 182 5.16 9.12 8.17
N SER A 183 5.50 8.53 7.02
CA SER A 183 4.51 7.85 6.20
C SER A 183 3.98 6.58 6.88
N ASN A 184 4.84 5.76 7.46
CA ASN A 184 4.44 4.59 8.25
C ASN A 184 3.78 4.99 9.58
N ALA A 185 4.31 6.00 10.29
CA ALA A 185 3.69 6.52 11.51
C ALA A 185 2.24 6.93 11.26
N SER A 186 1.95 7.60 10.14
CA SER A 186 0.61 8.05 9.76
C SER A 186 -0.38 6.90 9.51
N ARG A 187 0.10 5.64 9.40
CA ARG A 187 -0.75 4.46 9.21
C ARG A 187 -1.05 3.71 10.50
N THR A 188 -0.52 4.17 11.61
CA THR A 188 -0.68 3.48 12.90
C THR A 188 -2.02 3.76 13.59
N MET A 189 -2.75 4.80 13.22
CA MET A 189 -3.91 5.36 13.94
C MET A 189 -3.56 5.87 15.35
N LEU A 190 -2.26 6.09 15.63
CA LEU A 190 -1.73 6.67 16.88
C LEU A 190 -1.05 8.02 16.64
N PHE A 191 -0.71 8.34 15.39
CA PHE A 191 0.10 9.48 15.01
C PHE A 191 -0.76 10.68 14.61
N ASN A 192 -0.54 11.82 15.26
CA ASN A 192 -1.18 13.08 14.88
C ASN A 192 -0.46 13.67 13.67
N ILE A 193 -1.10 13.61 12.51
CA ILE A 193 -0.52 14.06 11.24
C ILE A 193 -0.40 15.59 11.13
N ASN A 194 -1.06 16.36 12.02
CA ASN A 194 -0.97 17.81 12.03
C ASN A 194 0.25 18.27 12.84
N ASP A 195 0.49 17.64 13.98
CA ASP A 195 1.53 18.00 14.95
C ASP A 195 2.81 17.17 14.78
N LEU A 196 2.77 16.13 13.92
CA LEU A 196 3.88 15.19 13.62
C LEU A 196 4.43 14.50 14.89
N CYS A 197 3.54 14.06 15.77
CA CYS A 197 3.88 13.37 17.02
C CYS A 197 2.85 12.29 17.35
N TRP A 198 3.20 11.39 18.27
CA TRP A 198 2.27 10.44 18.85
C TRP A 198 1.17 11.19 19.63
N ASP A 199 -0.10 10.84 19.40
CA ASP A 199 -1.24 11.53 20.04
C ASP A 199 -1.51 10.96 21.43
N LYS A 200 -1.27 11.76 22.47
CA LYS A 200 -1.38 11.33 23.87
C LYS A 200 -2.78 10.92 24.29
N GLU A 201 -3.82 11.57 23.74
CA GLU A 201 -5.21 11.23 24.08
C GLU A 201 -5.57 9.86 23.47
N ILE A 202 -5.13 9.58 22.24
CA ILE A 202 -5.34 8.29 21.59
C ILE A 202 -4.56 7.19 22.33
N LEU A 203 -3.31 7.45 22.71
CA LEU A 203 -2.50 6.49 23.49
C LEU A 203 -3.15 6.17 24.82
N GLN A 204 -3.69 7.17 25.52
CA GLN A 204 -4.41 6.98 26.78
C GLN A 204 -5.70 6.20 26.60
N GLU A 205 -6.49 6.50 25.54
CA GLU A 205 -7.75 5.77 25.24
C GLU A 205 -7.51 4.28 24.98
N LEU A 206 -6.39 3.95 24.32
CA LEU A 206 -6.02 2.57 23.97
C LEU A 206 -5.15 1.90 25.05
N ASP A 207 -4.73 2.63 26.07
CA ASP A 207 -3.80 2.17 27.10
C ASP A 207 -2.51 1.59 26.50
N ILE A 208 -1.88 2.38 25.61
CA ILE A 208 -0.61 2.05 24.97
C ILE A 208 0.50 2.95 25.53
N PRO A 209 1.54 2.38 26.18
CA PRO A 209 2.66 3.16 26.68
C PRO A 209 3.47 3.83 25.56
N GLU A 210 3.65 5.15 25.62
CA GLU A 210 4.45 5.90 24.64
C GLU A 210 5.90 5.39 24.58
N SER A 211 6.42 4.86 25.69
CA SER A 211 7.80 4.33 25.79
C SER A 211 8.12 3.18 24.85
N MET A 212 7.10 2.49 24.32
CA MET A 212 7.29 1.40 23.36
C MET A 212 7.29 1.86 21.91
N LEU A 213 6.94 3.13 21.64
CA LEU A 213 6.79 3.64 20.27
C LEU A 213 8.13 4.15 19.73
N PRO A 214 8.39 3.96 18.41
CA PRO A 214 9.60 4.47 17.76
C PRO A 214 9.57 6.00 17.66
N THR A 215 10.75 6.61 17.52
CA THR A 215 10.84 8.04 17.21
C THR A 215 10.39 8.31 15.77
N PRO A 216 9.37 9.15 15.55
CA PRO A 216 8.95 9.51 14.20
C PRO A 216 9.99 10.44 13.55
N VAL A 217 10.34 10.15 12.30
CA VAL A 217 11.40 10.86 11.55
C VAL A 217 10.96 11.12 10.09
N PRO A 218 11.59 12.08 9.37
CA PRO A 218 11.38 12.25 7.93
C PRO A 218 11.71 10.98 7.14
N SER A 219 11.07 10.83 5.97
CA SER A 219 11.26 9.64 5.10
C SER A 219 12.64 9.60 4.41
N SER A 220 13.36 10.72 4.38
CA SER A 220 14.67 10.85 3.74
C SER A 220 15.64 11.56 4.68
N GLN A 221 16.42 10.80 5.41
CA GLN A 221 17.57 11.22 6.23
C GLN A 221 18.37 9.99 6.66
N ILE A 222 19.61 10.15 7.07
CA ILE A 222 20.39 9.06 7.67
C ILE A 222 19.82 8.76 9.06
N TYR A 223 19.27 7.54 9.25
CA TYR A 223 18.77 7.07 10.54
C TYR A 223 19.86 6.43 11.40
N GLY A 224 20.80 5.76 10.75
CA GLY A 224 21.90 5.02 11.34
C GLY A 224 22.65 4.21 10.28
N TYR A 225 23.46 3.27 10.73
CA TYR A 225 24.30 2.46 9.86
C TYR A 225 24.08 0.97 10.16
N THR A 226 24.25 0.13 9.13
CA THR A 226 24.22 -1.32 9.33
C THR A 226 25.40 -1.77 10.20
N ASP A 227 25.16 -2.78 11.04
CA ASP A 227 26.29 -3.45 11.68
C ASP A 227 27.12 -4.19 10.62
N PRO A 228 28.47 -4.05 10.62
CA PRO A 228 29.33 -4.64 9.60
C PRO A 228 29.22 -6.16 9.47
N SER A 229 28.78 -6.85 10.53
CA SER A 229 28.63 -8.32 10.51
C SER A 229 27.54 -8.82 9.58
N PHE A 230 26.63 -7.95 9.10
CA PHE A 230 25.53 -8.34 8.21
C PHE A 230 25.91 -8.24 6.74
N LEU A 231 26.48 -7.11 6.32
CA LEU A 231 26.74 -6.80 4.91
C LEU A 231 28.23 -6.52 4.61
N GLY A 232 29.10 -6.66 5.61
CA GLY A 232 30.56 -6.55 5.49
C GLY A 232 31.14 -5.18 5.81
N ASP A 233 30.31 -4.12 5.91
CA ASP A 233 30.72 -2.77 6.32
C ASP A 233 29.50 -1.98 6.84
N GLU A 234 29.75 -0.78 7.37
CA GLU A 234 28.74 0.19 7.76
C GLU A 234 28.12 0.85 6.52
N ILE A 235 26.87 0.55 6.22
CA ILE A 235 26.12 1.19 5.12
C ILE A 235 25.04 2.09 5.75
N PRO A 236 24.91 3.36 5.33
CA PRO A 236 23.88 4.24 5.87
C PRO A 236 22.48 3.76 5.48
N ILE A 237 21.57 3.62 6.46
CA ILE A 237 20.14 3.42 6.25
C ILE A 237 19.53 4.82 6.23
N ALA A 238 19.07 5.26 5.05
CA ALA A 238 18.82 6.68 4.83
C ALA A 238 17.48 7.01 4.17
N GLY A 239 16.64 6.02 3.93
CA GLY A 239 15.29 6.20 3.39
C GLY A 239 14.34 5.17 3.95
N ALA A 240 13.12 5.60 4.30
CA ALA A 240 12.03 4.70 4.66
C ALA A 240 10.68 5.29 4.22
N ALA A 241 9.81 4.45 3.68
CA ALA A 241 8.42 4.83 3.39
C ALA A 241 7.55 3.57 3.29
N GLY A 242 6.28 3.70 3.65
CA GLY A 242 5.27 2.68 3.36
C GLY A 242 5.19 2.41 1.85
N ASP A 243 4.85 1.19 1.47
CA ASP A 243 4.88 0.71 0.08
C ASP A 243 4.14 1.63 -0.91
N GLN A 244 2.97 2.09 -0.54
CA GLN A 244 2.16 2.95 -1.40
C GLN A 244 2.72 4.37 -1.51
N GLN A 245 3.30 4.90 -0.42
CA GLN A 245 3.98 6.19 -0.39
C GLN A 245 5.30 6.13 -1.16
N ALA A 246 6.06 5.06 -1.00
CA ALA A 246 7.27 4.80 -1.79
C ALA A 246 6.95 4.74 -3.29
N ALA A 247 5.87 4.02 -3.68
CA ALA A 247 5.43 4.00 -5.07
C ALA A 247 5.03 5.39 -5.60
N LEU A 248 4.35 6.21 -4.79
CA LEU A 248 4.00 7.59 -5.15
C LEU A 248 5.27 8.43 -5.39
N PHE A 249 6.30 8.26 -4.54
CA PHE A 249 7.59 8.94 -4.69
C PHE A 249 8.37 8.42 -5.90
N GLY A 250 8.44 7.10 -6.07
CA GLY A 250 9.10 6.44 -7.21
C GLY A 250 8.46 6.77 -8.55
N GLN A 251 7.15 6.98 -8.57
CA GLN A 251 6.41 7.53 -9.72
C GLN A 251 6.61 9.05 -9.89
N THR A 252 7.45 9.70 -9.07
CA THR A 252 7.70 11.15 -9.14
C THR A 252 6.44 12.02 -9.08
N CYS A 253 5.47 11.65 -8.26
CA CYS A 253 4.24 12.43 -8.05
C CYS A 253 4.51 13.57 -7.03
N PHE A 254 5.41 14.49 -7.37
CA PHE A 254 5.93 15.50 -6.43
C PHE A 254 5.04 16.73 -6.27
N HIS A 255 4.07 16.93 -7.15
CA HIS A 255 3.20 18.10 -7.13
C HIS A 255 1.76 17.73 -6.76
N ALA A 256 1.07 18.67 -6.11
CA ALA A 256 -0.35 18.51 -5.81
C ALA A 256 -1.18 18.21 -7.07
N GLY A 257 -2.09 17.24 -6.99
CA GLY A 257 -2.89 16.74 -8.10
C GLY A 257 -2.21 15.66 -8.96
N GLU A 258 -0.95 15.31 -8.70
CA GLU A 258 -0.32 14.12 -9.29
C GLU A 258 -0.71 12.89 -8.49
N ALA A 259 -1.09 11.84 -9.20
CA ALA A 259 -1.58 10.61 -8.60
C ALA A 259 -0.98 9.37 -9.26
N LYS A 260 -0.91 8.32 -8.45
CA LYS A 260 -0.56 6.98 -8.92
C LYS A 260 -1.64 5.98 -8.57
N ASN A 261 -1.74 4.90 -9.35
CA ASN A 261 -2.52 3.71 -9.02
C ASN A 261 -1.68 2.46 -9.22
N THR A 262 -1.55 1.65 -8.18
CA THR A 262 -0.94 0.33 -8.26
C THR A 262 -2.03 -0.72 -8.52
N TYR A 263 -1.97 -1.38 -9.68
CA TYR A 263 -2.90 -2.43 -10.11
C TYR A 263 -2.36 -3.81 -9.71
N GLY A 264 -2.63 -4.21 -8.47
CA GLY A 264 -2.30 -5.51 -7.92
C GLY A 264 -3.53 -6.42 -7.76
N THR A 265 -3.56 -7.22 -6.69
CA THR A 265 -4.75 -7.98 -6.26
C THR A 265 -5.96 -7.07 -6.07
N GLY A 266 -5.75 -5.92 -5.40
CA GLY A 266 -6.60 -4.75 -5.39
C GLY A 266 -5.96 -3.58 -6.12
N CYS A 267 -6.55 -2.38 -6.04
CA CYS A 267 -5.93 -1.14 -6.47
C CYS A 267 -5.74 -0.20 -5.28
N PHE A 268 -4.58 0.46 -5.25
CA PHE A 268 -4.27 1.47 -4.24
C PHE A 268 -3.90 2.78 -4.93
N LEU A 269 -4.81 3.75 -4.81
CA LEU A 269 -4.66 5.07 -5.41
C LEU A 269 -4.17 6.05 -4.35
N LEU A 270 -3.11 6.78 -4.67
CA LEU A 270 -2.67 7.92 -3.88
C LEU A 270 -2.57 9.15 -4.75
N MET A 271 -3.09 10.28 -4.25
CA MET A 271 -2.94 11.60 -4.85
C MET A 271 -2.19 12.51 -3.89
N ASN A 272 -1.08 13.09 -4.33
CA ASN A 272 -0.37 14.13 -3.58
C ASN A 272 -1.27 15.36 -3.46
N THR A 273 -1.51 15.82 -2.23
CA THR A 273 -2.33 17.02 -1.93
C THR A 273 -1.49 18.24 -1.54
N GLY A 274 -0.16 18.12 -1.53
CA GLY A 274 0.77 19.18 -1.17
C GLY A 274 1.12 19.20 0.32
N GLU A 275 1.53 20.37 0.82
CA GLU A 275 2.09 20.53 2.17
C GLU A 275 1.01 20.71 3.27
N LYS A 276 -0.26 20.59 2.94
CA LYS A 276 -1.37 20.68 3.91
C LYS A 276 -2.24 19.44 3.83
N PRO A 277 -2.68 18.87 4.96
CA PRO A 277 -3.58 17.74 4.95
C PRO A 277 -4.95 18.15 4.40
N VAL A 278 -5.51 17.30 3.54
CA VAL A 278 -6.88 17.42 3.04
C VAL A 278 -7.68 16.28 3.68
N PHE A 279 -8.60 16.63 4.57
CA PHE A 279 -9.46 15.63 5.22
C PHE A 279 -10.63 15.27 4.32
N SER A 280 -10.72 13.99 3.96
CA SER A 280 -11.75 13.50 3.05
C SER A 280 -13.16 13.58 3.67
N LYS A 281 -14.12 14.01 2.86
CA LYS A 281 -15.57 13.95 3.16
C LYS A 281 -16.26 12.88 2.30
N ASN A 282 -15.54 12.26 1.37
CA ASN A 282 -16.04 11.35 0.37
C ASN A 282 -15.48 9.91 0.55
N GLY A 283 -15.20 9.49 1.79
CA GLY A 283 -14.84 8.11 2.09
C GLY A 283 -13.38 7.73 1.79
N LEU A 284 -12.48 8.69 1.62
CA LEU A 284 -11.05 8.43 1.48
C LEU A 284 -10.34 8.58 2.83
N VAL A 285 -9.08 8.14 2.90
CA VAL A 285 -8.21 8.40 4.06
C VAL A 285 -7.16 9.44 3.69
N THR A 286 -6.79 10.26 4.69
CA THR A 286 -5.68 11.20 4.59
C THR A 286 -4.46 10.60 5.23
N THR A 287 -3.31 10.68 4.57
CA THR A 287 -2.06 10.09 5.04
C THR A 287 -0.90 11.04 4.74
N ILE A 288 0.24 10.83 5.40
CA ILE A 288 1.47 11.51 5.02
C ILE A 288 2.07 10.78 3.82
N ALA A 289 2.41 11.51 2.77
CA ALA A 289 3.09 10.98 1.60
C ALA A 289 4.58 10.75 1.88
N TRP A 290 5.27 11.77 2.39
CA TRP A 290 6.67 11.71 2.83
C TRP A 290 7.06 12.95 3.63
N GLY A 291 8.16 12.83 4.39
CA GLY A 291 8.91 13.95 4.94
C GLY A 291 10.26 14.08 4.23
N LEU A 292 10.57 15.25 3.67
CA LEU A 292 11.79 15.52 2.92
C LEU A 292 12.17 17.01 3.06
N ASP A 293 13.46 17.32 3.30
CA ASP A 293 14.00 18.69 3.37
C ASP A 293 13.23 19.61 4.33
N GLY A 294 12.84 19.07 5.49
CA GLY A 294 12.08 19.82 6.50
C GLY A 294 10.62 20.10 6.15
N LYS A 295 10.13 19.53 5.06
CA LYS A 295 8.74 19.67 4.61
C LYS A 295 8.03 18.32 4.65
N VAL A 296 6.72 18.36 4.87
CA VAL A 296 5.85 17.18 4.80
C VAL A 296 4.84 17.35 3.68
N ASN A 297 4.73 16.34 2.85
CA ASN A 297 3.68 16.23 1.84
C ASN A 297 2.63 15.23 2.32
N TYR A 298 1.37 15.54 2.01
CA TYR A 298 0.22 14.71 2.35
C TYR A 298 -0.38 14.08 1.09
N ALA A 299 -1.15 13.03 1.28
CA ALA A 299 -1.88 12.38 0.21
C ALA A 299 -3.29 11.97 0.65
N LEU A 300 -4.21 11.96 -0.30
CA LEU A 300 -5.46 11.22 -0.20
C LEU A 300 -5.24 9.82 -0.74
N GLU A 301 -5.78 8.82 -0.04
CA GLU A 301 -5.70 7.41 -0.43
C GLU A 301 -7.09 6.80 -0.52
N GLY A 302 -7.32 6.06 -1.61
CA GLY A 302 -8.47 5.18 -1.79
C GLY A 302 -8.02 3.76 -2.11
N SER A 303 -8.59 2.79 -1.40
CA SER A 303 -8.28 1.37 -1.55
C SER A 303 -9.45 0.64 -2.18
N ILE A 304 -9.18 -0.10 -3.26
CA ILE A 304 -10.09 -0.99 -3.96
C ILE A 304 -9.63 -2.41 -3.66
N PHE A 305 -10.51 -3.21 -3.04
CA PHE A 305 -10.11 -4.53 -2.53
C PHE A 305 -9.94 -5.58 -3.61
N VAL A 306 -10.72 -5.49 -4.68
CA VAL A 306 -10.76 -6.51 -5.75
C VAL A 306 -10.52 -5.87 -7.13
N ALA A 307 -9.34 -6.12 -7.68
CA ALA A 307 -8.93 -5.71 -9.02
C ALA A 307 -8.38 -6.92 -9.81
N GLY A 308 -7.07 -7.16 -9.75
CA GLY A 308 -6.47 -8.35 -10.35
C GLY A 308 -7.05 -9.67 -9.83
N ALA A 309 -7.53 -9.68 -8.57
CA ALA A 309 -8.26 -10.82 -8.01
C ALA A 309 -9.51 -11.20 -8.82
N ALA A 310 -10.20 -10.23 -9.44
CA ALA A 310 -11.32 -10.53 -10.31
C ALA A 310 -10.90 -11.28 -11.59
N ILE A 311 -9.73 -10.97 -12.13
CA ILE A 311 -9.17 -11.68 -13.29
C ILE A 311 -8.69 -13.08 -12.89
N GLN A 312 -8.08 -13.23 -11.71
CA GLN A 312 -7.75 -14.54 -11.15
C GLN A 312 -9.00 -15.40 -10.95
N TRP A 313 -10.09 -14.82 -10.43
CA TRP A 313 -11.38 -15.50 -10.29
C TRP A 313 -11.93 -15.98 -11.65
N LEU A 314 -11.85 -15.17 -12.72
CA LEU A 314 -12.24 -15.61 -14.06
C LEU A 314 -11.40 -16.80 -14.55
N ARG A 315 -10.10 -16.87 -14.19
CA ARG A 315 -9.17 -17.94 -14.55
C ARG A 315 -9.40 -19.20 -13.72
N ASP A 316 -9.31 -19.08 -12.41
CA ASP A 316 -9.16 -20.20 -11.48
C ASP A 316 -10.52 -20.83 -11.11
N ASN A 317 -11.53 -19.99 -10.85
CA ASN A 317 -12.85 -20.44 -10.40
C ASN A 317 -13.84 -20.57 -11.57
N MET A 318 -13.95 -19.57 -12.42
CA MET A 318 -14.89 -19.57 -13.54
C MET A 318 -14.36 -20.28 -14.79
N ARG A 319 -13.04 -20.45 -14.91
CA ARG A 319 -12.35 -21.09 -16.05
C ARG A 319 -12.76 -20.53 -17.41
N LEU A 320 -12.96 -19.20 -17.47
CA LEU A 320 -13.32 -18.49 -18.70
C LEU A 320 -12.09 -18.10 -19.53
N ILE A 321 -10.92 -18.04 -18.89
CA ILE A 321 -9.60 -17.77 -19.48
C ILE A 321 -8.57 -18.74 -18.90
N ASP A 322 -7.50 -19.03 -19.64
CA ASP A 322 -6.42 -19.94 -19.22
C ASP A 322 -5.27 -19.16 -18.52
N SER A 323 -5.07 -17.91 -18.93
CA SER A 323 -4.10 -16.99 -18.32
C SER A 323 -4.70 -15.59 -18.15
N SER A 324 -4.14 -14.80 -17.22
CA SER A 324 -4.60 -13.41 -17.03
C SER A 324 -4.39 -12.56 -18.30
N ALA A 325 -3.38 -12.86 -19.12
CA ALA A 325 -3.10 -12.16 -20.37
C ALA A 325 -4.22 -12.36 -21.42
N ASP A 326 -4.91 -13.51 -21.39
CA ASP A 326 -6.02 -13.81 -22.33
C ASP A 326 -7.18 -12.82 -22.18
N SER A 327 -7.32 -12.21 -21.00
CA SER A 327 -8.39 -11.26 -20.70
C SER A 327 -8.40 -10.06 -21.67
N GLU A 328 -7.24 -9.55 -22.05
CA GLU A 328 -7.12 -8.46 -23.01
C GLU A 328 -7.61 -8.88 -24.40
N TYR A 329 -7.13 -10.02 -24.90
CA TYR A 329 -7.53 -10.54 -26.20
C TYR A 329 -9.01 -10.86 -26.27
N MET A 330 -9.57 -11.50 -25.23
CA MET A 330 -10.99 -11.84 -25.17
C MET A 330 -11.89 -10.60 -25.08
N ALA A 331 -11.50 -9.59 -24.30
CA ALA A 331 -12.24 -8.33 -24.21
C ALA A 331 -12.32 -7.57 -25.53
N LYS A 332 -11.25 -7.64 -26.35
CA LYS A 332 -11.18 -7.01 -27.67
C LYS A 332 -12.03 -7.71 -28.74
N LYS A 333 -12.52 -8.94 -28.49
CA LYS A 333 -13.41 -9.67 -29.42
C LYS A 333 -14.83 -9.12 -29.49
N VAL A 334 -15.20 -8.23 -28.57
CA VAL A 334 -16.53 -7.60 -28.52
C VAL A 334 -16.40 -6.08 -28.47
N HIS A 335 -17.34 -5.37 -29.10
CA HIS A 335 -17.30 -3.90 -29.15
C HIS A 335 -17.74 -3.22 -27.85
N GLY A 336 -18.34 -3.96 -26.91
CA GLY A 336 -18.81 -3.45 -25.61
C GLY A 336 -19.23 -4.59 -24.70
N THR A 337 -19.76 -4.27 -23.54
CA THR A 337 -20.23 -5.26 -22.55
C THR A 337 -21.67 -5.73 -22.82
N HIS A 338 -22.33 -5.20 -23.85
CA HIS A 338 -23.73 -5.50 -24.18
C HIS A 338 -24.68 -5.20 -23.00
N GLY A 339 -24.39 -4.13 -22.23
CA GLY A 339 -25.17 -3.75 -21.05
C GLY A 339 -24.90 -4.58 -19.81
N CYS A 340 -23.96 -5.53 -19.86
CA CYS A 340 -23.53 -6.33 -18.72
C CYS A 340 -22.54 -5.54 -17.87
N TYR A 341 -22.72 -5.57 -16.54
CA TYR A 341 -21.80 -5.01 -15.56
C TYR A 341 -21.45 -6.10 -14.52
N VAL A 342 -20.20 -6.14 -14.13
CA VAL A 342 -19.70 -6.99 -13.03
C VAL A 342 -19.28 -6.07 -11.89
N VAL A 343 -19.82 -6.29 -10.69
CA VAL A 343 -19.36 -5.62 -9.46
C VAL A 343 -18.60 -6.65 -8.65
N PRO A 344 -17.25 -6.61 -8.62
CA PRO A 344 -16.45 -7.67 -8.02
C PRO A 344 -16.27 -7.47 -6.51
N ALA A 345 -17.37 -7.33 -5.77
CA ALA A 345 -17.38 -7.12 -4.33
C ALA A 345 -17.21 -8.43 -3.53
N PHE A 346 -16.20 -9.25 -3.85
CA PHE A 346 -16.02 -10.58 -3.24
C PHE A 346 -15.79 -10.53 -1.72
N THR A 347 -15.16 -9.47 -1.23
CA THR A 347 -14.88 -9.19 0.18
C THR A 347 -15.50 -7.89 0.65
N GLY A 348 -16.62 -7.47 0.02
CA GLY A 348 -17.21 -6.15 0.20
C GLY A 348 -16.62 -5.11 -0.76
N LEU A 349 -17.10 -3.88 -0.65
CA LEU A 349 -16.63 -2.72 -1.39
C LEU A 349 -15.78 -1.83 -0.49
N GLY A 350 -14.61 -1.43 -0.99
CA GLY A 350 -13.71 -0.45 -0.37
C GLY A 350 -14.14 1.00 -0.63
N ALA A 351 -13.17 1.90 -0.65
CA ALA A 351 -13.40 3.31 -0.92
C ALA A 351 -14.05 3.54 -2.31
N PRO A 352 -14.96 4.52 -2.44
CA PRO A 352 -15.54 5.36 -1.40
C PRO A 352 -16.78 4.74 -0.72
N HIS A 353 -17.18 3.54 -1.09
CA HIS A 353 -18.46 2.92 -0.73
C HIS A 353 -18.51 2.35 0.69
N TRP A 354 -17.42 1.72 1.16
CA TRP A 354 -17.24 1.13 2.50
C TRP A 354 -18.41 0.21 2.94
N ASP A 355 -18.81 -0.72 2.06
CA ASP A 355 -19.83 -1.72 2.36
C ASP A 355 -19.24 -3.13 2.49
N GLN A 356 -19.05 -3.60 3.72
CA GLN A 356 -18.56 -4.94 4.02
C GLN A 356 -19.56 -6.06 3.70
N TYR A 357 -20.84 -5.72 3.56
CA TYR A 357 -21.92 -6.66 3.25
C TYR A 357 -22.20 -6.78 1.75
N ALA A 358 -21.60 -5.94 0.93
CA ALA A 358 -21.69 -6.09 -0.53
C ALA A 358 -21.06 -7.41 -0.97
N ARG A 359 -21.62 -8.03 -2.00
CA ARG A 359 -21.07 -9.26 -2.62
C ARG A 359 -20.97 -9.11 -4.13
N GLY A 360 -20.14 -9.98 -4.75
CA GLY A 360 -19.97 -10.03 -6.19
C GLY A 360 -21.30 -10.17 -6.92
N THR A 361 -21.55 -9.28 -7.89
CA THR A 361 -22.84 -9.18 -8.58
C THR A 361 -22.63 -9.01 -10.08
N ILE A 362 -23.39 -9.73 -10.90
CA ILE A 362 -23.42 -9.57 -12.36
C ILE A 362 -24.83 -9.16 -12.76
N VAL A 363 -24.97 -8.02 -13.45
CA VAL A 363 -26.27 -7.50 -13.89
C VAL A 363 -26.27 -7.22 -15.38
N GLY A 364 -27.46 -7.11 -15.98
CA GLY A 364 -27.62 -6.76 -17.40
C GLY A 364 -27.38 -7.93 -18.37
N ILE A 365 -27.37 -9.19 -17.90
CA ILE A 365 -27.23 -10.38 -18.72
C ILE A 365 -28.48 -10.54 -19.59
N THR A 366 -28.27 -10.78 -20.89
CA THR A 366 -29.30 -11.12 -21.86
C THR A 366 -28.91 -12.39 -22.60
N ARG A 367 -29.82 -12.94 -23.43
CA ARG A 367 -29.48 -14.14 -24.22
C ARG A 367 -28.31 -13.94 -25.19
N GLY A 368 -28.01 -12.71 -25.59
CA GLY A 368 -26.86 -12.38 -26.43
C GLY A 368 -25.54 -12.20 -25.67
N THR A 369 -25.56 -12.21 -24.35
CA THR A 369 -24.36 -12.09 -23.52
C THR A 369 -23.56 -13.38 -23.58
N ASN A 370 -22.26 -13.30 -23.91
CA ASN A 370 -21.35 -14.43 -23.95
C ASN A 370 -20.13 -14.19 -23.03
N LYS A 371 -19.23 -15.17 -22.93
CA LYS A 371 -18.07 -15.08 -22.04
C LYS A 371 -17.18 -13.85 -22.27
N ASN A 372 -17.04 -13.39 -23.52
CA ASN A 372 -16.20 -12.23 -23.84
C ASN A 372 -16.80 -10.93 -23.29
N HIS A 373 -18.15 -10.81 -23.25
CA HIS A 373 -18.83 -9.68 -22.61
C HIS A 373 -18.60 -9.66 -21.09
N ILE A 374 -18.63 -10.84 -20.43
CA ILE A 374 -18.35 -10.95 -18.98
C ILE A 374 -16.89 -10.62 -18.68
N ILE A 375 -15.94 -11.16 -19.45
CA ILE A 375 -14.51 -10.87 -19.30
C ILE A 375 -14.25 -9.36 -19.45
N ARG A 376 -14.82 -8.75 -20.49
CA ARG A 376 -14.72 -7.31 -20.73
C ARG A 376 -15.35 -6.50 -19.60
N ALA A 377 -16.54 -6.87 -19.15
CA ALA A 377 -17.21 -6.19 -18.04
C ALA A 377 -16.42 -6.30 -16.73
N THR A 378 -15.71 -7.41 -16.51
CA THR A 378 -14.82 -7.59 -15.36
C THR A 378 -13.59 -6.67 -15.45
N LEU A 379 -12.96 -6.53 -16.62
CA LEU A 379 -11.87 -5.57 -16.81
C LEU A 379 -12.39 -4.12 -16.65
N GLU A 380 -13.49 -3.76 -17.32
CA GLU A 380 -14.08 -2.41 -17.21
C GLU A 380 -14.46 -2.08 -15.75
N SER A 381 -14.85 -3.07 -14.94
CA SER A 381 -15.22 -2.86 -13.53
C SER A 381 -14.04 -2.42 -12.64
N ILE A 382 -12.83 -2.86 -12.94
CA ILE A 382 -11.62 -2.42 -12.23
C ILE A 382 -11.45 -0.91 -12.39
N ASP A 383 -11.52 -0.43 -13.63
CA ASP A 383 -11.33 0.98 -13.95
C ASP A 383 -12.50 1.84 -13.48
N LEU A 384 -13.72 1.31 -13.49
CA LEU A 384 -14.91 2.01 -12.99
C LEU A 384 -14.83 2.23 -11.46
N GLN A 385 -14.31 1.25 -10.70
CA GLN A 385 -14.00 1.43 -9.27
C GLN A 385 -12.92 2.50 -9.07
N VAL A 386 -11.87 2.50 -9.91
CA VAL A 386 -10.82 3.53 -9.88
C VAL A 386 -11.42 4.92 -10.14
N CYS A 387 -12.38 5.03 -11.06
CA CYS A 387 -13.08 6.30 -11.32
C CYS A 387 -13.84 6.80 -10.09
N ASP A 388 -14.52 5.91 -9.34
CA ASP A 388 -15.22 6.30 -8.12
C ASP A 388 -14.27 6.94 -7.10
N VAL A 389 -13.08 6.35 -6.93
CA VAL A 389 -12.03 6.88 -6.04
C VAL A 389 -11.47 8.21 -6.57
N ILE A 390 -11.19 8.33 -7.87
CA ILE A 390 -10.67 9.56 -8.48
C ILE A 390 -11.69 10.71 -8.38
N ASP A 391 -12.97 10.43 -8.57
CA ASP A 391 -14.03 11.43 -8.41
C ASP A 391 -14.11 11.94 -6.97
N ALA A 392 -13.96 11.03 -5.98
CA ALA A 392 -13.87 11.40 -4.58
C ALA A 392 -12.60 12.23 -4.29
N MET A 393 -11.44 11.87 -4.86
CA MET A 393 -10.20 12.63 -4.71
C MET A 393 -10.31 14.05 -5.30
N ARG A 394 -10.90 14.19 -6.48
CA ARG A 394 -11.14 15.50 -7.12
C ARG A 394 -12.06 16.38 -6.26
N ALA A 395 -13.13 15.78 -5.75
CA ALA A 395 -14.10 16.48 -4.91
C ALA A 395 -13.50 16.95 -3.58
N ASP A 396 -12.64 16.13 -2.94
CA ASP A 396 -12.01 16.46 -1.67
C ASP A 396 -10.82 17.42 -1.82
N ALA A 397 -9.95 17.19 -2.78
CA ALA A 397 -8.73 17.98 -2.98
C ALA A 397 -8.98 19.30 -3.70
N GLY A 398 -10.07 19.41 -4.46
CA GLY A 398 -10.35 20.59 -5.26
C GLY A 398 -9.32 20.86 -6.37
N VAL A 399 -8.60 19.83 -6.80
CA VAL A 399 -7.57 19.91 -7.84
C VAL A 399 -7.87 18.96 -8.99
N GLU A 400 -7.53 19.39 -10.20
CA GLU A 400 -7.66 18.56 -11.40
C GLU A 400 -6.56 17.49 -11.45
N LEU A 401 -6.95 16.27 -11.81
CA LEU A 401 -6.01 15.19 -12.11
C LEU A 401 -5.33 15.45 -13.46
N LYS A 402 -4.05 15.79 -13.43
CA LYS A 402 -3.27 16.06 -14.66
C LYS A 402 -2.94 14.79 -15.45
N SER A 403 -2.64 13.71 -14.77
CA SER A 403 -2.41 12.38 -15.32
C SER A 403 -2.42 11.36 -14.21
N LEU A 404 -2.75 10.11 -14.53
CA LEU A 404 -2.62 8.97 -13.64
C LEU A 404 -1.38 8.18 -14.01
N LYS A 405 -0.45 8.04 -13.09
CA LYS A 405 0.70 7.15 -13.24
C LYS A 405 0.33 5.77 -12.71
N VAL A 406 0.73 4.71 -13.42
CA VAL A 406 0.26 3.35 -13.12
C VAL A 406 1.43 2.38 -13.00
N ASP A 407 1.28 1.40 -12.12
CA ASP A 407 2.20 0.27 -11.95
C ASP A 407 1.44 -0.98 -11.49
N GLY A 408 2.17 -2.03 -11.14
CA GLY A 408 1.60 -3.32 -10.78
C GLY A 408 1.29 -4.21 -11.97
N GLY A 409 1.11 -5.51 -11.72
CA GLY A 409 1.05 -6.53 -12.78
C GLY A 409 -0.07 -6.33 -13.80
N ALA A 410 -1.25 -5.87 -13.38
CA ALA A 410 -2.37 -5.67 -14.30
C ALA A 410 -2.23 -4.42 -15.18
N SER A 411 -1.30 -3.50 -14.88
CA SER A 411 -1.00 -2.35 -15.75
C SER A 411 -0.37 -2.74 -17.10
N ALA A 412 0.10 -3.97 -17.24
CA ALA A 412 0.56 -4.53 -18.50
C ALA A 412 -0.56 -4.69 -19.55
N ASN A 413 -1.82 -4.76 -19.11
CA ASN A 413 -2.99 -4.89 -20.00
C ASN A 413 -3.32 -3.56 -20.66
N ASN A 414 -3.05 -3.44 -21.98
CA ASN A 414 -3.25 -2.19 -22.72
C ASN A 414 -4.73 -1.82 -22.89
N PHE A 415 -5.63 -2.81 -22.95
CA PHE A 415 -7.07 -2.55 -22.98
C PHE A 415 -7.52 -1.86 -21.69
N LEU A 416 -7.09 -2.39 -20.54
CA LEU A 416 -7.39 -1.83 -19.23
C LEU A 416 -6.87 -0.40 -19.13
N MET A 417 -5.61 -0.15 -19.50
CA MET A 417 -4.99 1.18 -19.39
C MET A 417 -5.63 2.21 -20.33
N GLN A 418 -6.02 1.81 -21.54
CA GLN A 418 -6.75 2.71 -22.46
C GLN A 418 -8.15 3.03 -21.94
N PHE A 419 -8.87 2.01 -21.46
CA PHE A 419 -10.21 2.23 -20.88
C PHE A 419 -10.14 3.11 -19.63
N GLN A 420 -9.11 2.95 -18.80
CA GLN A 420 -8.89 3.85 -17.67
C GLN A 420 -8.68 5.30 -18.12
N ALA A 421 -7.83 5.55 -19.10
CA ALA A 421 -7.61 6.90 -19.65
C ALA A 421 -8.91 7.52 -20.17
N ASP A 422 -9.70 6.72 -20.89
CA ASP A 422 -10.99 7.12 -21.44
C ASP A 422 -11.98 7.50 -20.33
N MET A 423 -12.06 6.69 -19.29
CA MET A 423 -13.04 6.87 -18.22
C MET A 423 -12.71 8.03 -17.28
N ILE A 424 -11.42 8.25 -16.93
CA ILE A 424 -11.02 9.39 -16.08
C ILE A 424 -10.85 10.70 -16.84
N ASN A 425 -10.91 10.66 -18.18
CA ASN A 425 -10.65 11.78 -19.07
C ASN A 425 -9.30 12.47 -18.81
N ALA A 426 -8.26 11.67 -18.57
CA ALA A 426 -6.90 12.16 -18.34
C ALA A 426 -5.88 11.13 -18.86
N PRO A 427 -4.65 11.55 -19.24
CA PRO A 427 -3.63 10.61 -19.67
C PRO A 427 -3.26 9.61 -18.57
N VAL A 428 -3.16 8.33 -18.94
CA VAL A 428 -2.56 7.27 -18.10
C VAL A 428 -1.14 7.01 -18.58
N LYS A 429 -0.18 7.06 -17.65
CA LYS A 429 1.26 6.93 -17.94
C LYS A 429 1.82 5.68 -17.27
N ARG A 430 2.31 4.74 -18.07
CA ARG A 430 2.98 3.54 -17.59
C ARG A 430 4.50 3.73 -17.68
N PRO A 431 5.26 3.60 -16.58
CA PRO A 431 6.72 3.70 -16.61
C PRO A 431 7.34 2.43 -17.22
N SER A 432 8.58 2.55 -17.71
CA SER A 432 9.34 1.39 -18.20
C SER A 432 9.79 0.48 -17.06
N CYS A 433 10.12 1.04 -15.91
CA CYS A 433 10.40 0.28 -14.69
C CYS A 433 9.14 0.15 -13.85
N ILE A 434 8.68 -1.08 -13.65
CA ILE A 434 7.47 -1.38 -12.88
C ILE A 434 7.74 -1.51 -11.36
N GLU A 435 9.01 -1.56 -10.94
CA GLU A 435 9.44 -1.66 -9.54
C GLU A 435 9.47 -0.29 -8.84
N THR A 436 8.42 0.48 -9.03
CA THR A 436 8.32 1.87 -8.57
C THR A 436 8.34 2.01 -7.07
N THR A 437 7.87 1.00 -6.33
CA THR A 437 7.89 0.95 -4.87
C THR A 437 9.32 0.89 -4.34
N ALA A 438 10.11 -0.07 -4.79
CA ALA A 438 11.53 -0.19 -4.42
C ALA A 438 12.34 1.03 -4.89
N MET A 439 12.06 1.51 -6.11
CA MET A 439 12.69 2.72 -6.65
C MET A 439 12.43 3.95 -5.79
N GLY A 440 11.21 4.11 -5.24
CA GLY A 440 10.88 5.21 -4.34
C GLY A 440 11.70 5.19 -3.05
N ALA A 441 11.88 4.02 -2.45
CA ALA A 441 12.74 3.86 -1.27
C ALA A 441 14.22 4.16 -1.61
N ALA A 442 14.70 3.70 -2.79
CA ALA A 442 16.04 4.01 -3.26
C ALA A 442 16.23 5.53 -3.45
N TYR A 443 15.26 6.21 -4.06
CA TYR A 443 15.33 7.65 -4.28
C TYR A 443 15.37 8.43 -2.96
N LEU A 444 14.54 8.08 -1.98
CA LEU A 444 14.56 8.70 -0.66
C LEU A 444 15.93 8.54 0.00
N ALA A 445 16.50 7.34 -0.01
CA ALA A 445 17.82 7.07 0.55
C ALA A 445 18.95 7.77 -0.22
N GLY A 446 18.93 7.72 -1.53
CA GLY A 446 19.94 8.34 -2.38
C GLY A 446 19.96 9.87 -2.28
N LEU A 447 18.78 10.51 -2.14
CA LEU A 447 18.67 11.95 -1.87
C LEU A 447 19.27 12.32 -0.51
N ALA A 448 19.03 11.52 0.53
CA ALA A 448 19.55 11.78 1.87
C ALA A 448 21.07 11.78 1.96
N VAL A 449 21.74 10.97 1.11
CA VAL A 449 23.22 10.87 1.07
C VAL A 449 23.84 11.64 -0.10
N GLY A 450 23.06 12.33 -0.91
CA GLY A 450 23.54 13.12 -2.06
C GLY A 450 23.96 12.29 -3.26
N TYR A 451 23.55 11.02 -3.37
CA TYR A 451 23.76 10.18 -4.56
C TYR A 451 22.99 10.75 -5.75
N TRP A 452 21.73 11.13 -5.55
CA TRP A 452 21.01 12.08 -6.40
C TRP A 452 20.92 13.43 -5.68
N LYS A 453 21.18 14.51 -6.40
CA LYS A 453 21.31 15.84 -5.81
C LYS A 453 19.97 16.53 -5.55
N SER A 454 18.95 16.15 -6.30
CA SER A 454 17.63 16.80 -6.23
C SER A 454 16.52 15.91 -6.80
N LYS A 455 15.25 16.31 -6.55
CA LYS A 455 14.08 15.67 -7.18
C LYS A 455 14.10 15.79 -8.71
N GLU A 456 14.69 16.84 -9.25
CA GLU A 456 14.86 17.02 -10.71
C GLU A 456 15.77 15.96 -11.30
N ASP A 457 16.83 15.54 -10.61
CA ASP A 457 17.68 14.43 -11.06
C ASP A 457 16.93 13.10 -11.04
N VAL A 458 16.11 12.87 -10.01
CA VAL A 458 15.22 11.72 -9.93
C VAL A 458 14.20 11.70 -11.09
N ILE A 459 13.60 12.85 -11.42
CA ILE A 459 12.66 12.96 -12.55
C ILE A 459 13.32 12.60 -13.88
N LYS A 460 14.57 12.99 -14.10
CA LYS A 460 15.31 12.65 -15.33
C LYS A 460 15.51 11.15 -15.52
N ASN A 461 15.57 10.38 -14.44
CA ASN A 461 15.71 8.93 -14.48
C ASN A 461 14.40 8.22 -14.85
N GLN A 462 13.28 8.93 -14.81
CA GLN A 462 11.99 8.34 -15.14
C GLN A 462 11.87 8.15 -16.65
N SER A 463 11.71 6.91 -17.09
CA SER A 463 11.37 6.58 -18.47
C SER A 463 9.92 6.08 -18.55
N ILE A 464 9.22 6.54 -19.58
CA ILE A 464 7.81 6.16 -19.83
C ILE A 464 7.81 5.13 -20.95
N ASP A 465 7.19 3.96 -20.68
CA ASP A 465 6.94 2.92 -21.68
C ASP A 465 5.83 3.35 -22.63
N GLN A 466 4.67 3.75 -22.06
CA GLN A 466 3.51 4.11 -22.84
C GLN A 466 2.64 5.16 -22.17
N ILE A 467 2.07 6.05 -23.00
CA ILE A 467 1.05 7.01 -22.60
C ILE A 467 -0.26 6.65 -23.33
N PHE A 468 -1.31 6.43 -22.56
CA PHE A 468 -2.67 6.23 -23.06
C PHE A 468 -3.43 7.54 -22.93
N SER A 469 -3.88 8.09 -24.05
CA SER A 469 -4.65 9.34 -24.07
C SER A 469 -6.14 9.05 -24.22
N PRO A 470 -7.03 9.85 -23.62
CA PRO A 470 -8.48 9.69 -23.76
C PRO A 470 -8.93 9.73 -25.23
N GLN A 471 -9.77 8.78 -25.61
CA GLN A 471 -10.34 8.66 -26.97
C GLN A 471 -11.87 8.58 -26.96
N MET A 472 -12.47 8.23 -25.80
CA MET A 472 -13.92 8.05 -25.65
C MET A 472 -14.65 9.39 -25.60
N SER A 473 -15.83 9.46 -26.24
CA SER A 473 -16.70 10.63 -26.15
C SER A 473 -17.24 10.83 -24.73
N GLU A 474 -17.60 12.07 -24.40
CA GLU A 474 -18.23 12.37 -23.10
C GLU A 474 -19.57 11.65 -22.93
N GLU A 475 -20.37 11.55 -23.99
CA GLU A 475 -21.67 10.86 -23.97
C GLU A 475 -21.50 9.36 -23.63
N GLU A 476 -20.53 8.68 -24.25
CA GLU A 476 -20.24 7.28 -23.97
C GLU A 476 -19.75 7.09 -22.53
N ARG A 477 -18.83 7.95 -22.05
CA ARG A 477 -18.32 7.95 -20.69
C ARG A 477 -19.45 8.08 -19.66
N GLN A 478 -20.32 9.05 -19.85
CA GLN A 478 -21.49 9.28 -18.99
C GLN A 478 -22.44 8.08 -18.99
N THR A 479 -22.68 7.47 -20.14
CA THR A 479 -23.52 6.28 -20.26
C THR A 479 -22.93 5.11 -19.44
N LYS A 480 -21.62 4.85 -19.54
CA LYS A 480 -20.93 3.81 -18.77
C LYS A 480 -20.96 4.09 -17.27
N ARG A 481 -20.70 5.34 -16.85
CA ARG A 481 -20.77 5.75 -15.43
C ARG A 481 -22.19 5.59 -14.86
N LYS A 482 -23.22 5.98 -15.60
CA LYS A 482 -24.62 5.79 -15.19
C LYS A 482 -24.96 4.31 -14.99
N GLY A 483 -24.53 3.45 -15.93
CA GLY A 483 -24.73 2.02 -15.84
C GLY A 483 -23.99 1.40 -14.63
N TRP A 484 -22.74 1.79 -14.41
CA TRP A 484 -21.94 1.37 -13.25
C TRP A 484 -22.59 1.75 -11.93
N ASN A 485 -22.96 3.02 -11.77
CA ASN A 485 -23.61 3.53 -10.55
C ASN A 485 -24.93 2.81 -10.25
N LYS A 486 -25.63 2.36 -11.29
CA LYS A 486 -26.80 1.52 -11.14
C LYS A 486 -26.43 0.10 -10.68
N ALA A 487 -25.41 -0.51 -11.29
CA ALA A 487 -24.98 -1.87 -10.98
C ALA A 487 -24.48 -2.00 -9.53
N VAL A 488 -23.66 -1.05 -9.05
CA VAL A 488 -23.14 -1.03 -7.67
C VAL A 488 -24.28 -1.07 -6.64
N LYS A 489 -25.39 -0.40 -6.89
CA LYS A 489 -26.56 -0.39 -5.97
C LYS A 489 -27.16 -1.78 -5.74
N TYR A 490 -27.03 -2.70 -6.71
CA TYR A 490 -27.53 -4.07 -6.56
C TYR A 490 -26.58 -4.98 -5.74
N ALA A 491 -25.36 -4.54 -5.53
CA ALA A 491 -24.37 -5.27 -4.72
C ALA A 491 -24.42 -4.89 -3.23
N TYR A 492 -24.96 -3.71 -2.89
CA TYR A 492 -25.02 -3.22 -1.51
C TYR A 492 -25.82 -4.11 -0.59
N GLY A 493 -25.30 -4.34 0.62
CA GLY A 493 -25.99 -4.98 1.72
C GLY A 493 -26.40 -6.42 1.46
N TRP A 494 -25.90 -7.07 0.41
CA TRP A 494 -26.34 -8.40 -0.01
C TRP A 494 -26.29 -9.44 1.11
N ALA A 495 -25.22 -9.47 1.90
CA ALA A 495 -25.01 -10.43 3.00
C ALA A 495 -25.49 -9.89 4.38
N LYS A 496 -26.27 -8.83 4.43
CA LYS A 496 -26.63 -8.17 5.69
C LYS A 496 -27.60 -8.98 6.56
N ASP A 497 -28.41 -9.82 5.93
CA ASP A 497 -29.49 -10.57 6.57
C ASP A 497 -29.29 -12.10 6.44
N GLU A 498 -28.14 -12.57 5.97
CA GLU A 498 -27.82 -14.00 5.93
C GLU A 498 -27.44 -14.49 7.33
N PRO A 499 -28.07 -15.57 7.84
CA PRO A 499 -27.57 -16.26 9.04
C PRO A 499 -26.16 -16.79 8.74
N GLU A 500 -25.26 -16.71 9.72
CA GLU A 500 -23.93 -17.35 9.62
C GLU A 500 -24.17 -18.83 9.26
N GLU A 501 -23.73 -19.26 8.06
CA GLU A 501 -23.70 -20.68 7.73
C GLU A 501 -22.67 -21.32 8.66
N GLU A 502 -23.11 -22.23 9.52
CA GLU A 502 -22.24 -23.10 10.27
C GLU A 502 -21.44 -23.91 9.23
N GLU A 503 -20.13 -23.70 9.14
CA GLU A 503 -19.22 -24.50 8.31
C GLU A 503 -19.27 -25.96 8.81
N GLU A 504 -19.75 -26.90 7.95
CA GLU A 504 -19.60 -28.34 8.13
C GLU A 504 -18.14 -28.81 7.91
#